data_f9a1c41e8875bc8c70cde1e1f9f2be47
#
_entry.id   f9a1c41e8875bc8c70cde1e1f9f2be47
#
_cell.length_a   1.000
_cell.length_b   1.000
_cell.length_c   1.000
_cell.angle_alpha   90.00
_cell.angle_beta   90.00
_cell.angle_gamma   90.00
#
_symmetry.space_group_name_H-M   'P 1'
#
loop_
_entity.id
_entity.type
_entity.pdbx_description
1 polymer ?
#
loop_
_entity_poly.entity_id
_entity_poly.type
_entity_poly.pdbx_seq_one_letter_code
_entity_poly.pdbx_strand_id
1 'polypeptide(L)'
;MAPVYIGLIHYPIYNKHMEVVTTALTNYDLHDIARTAKTYDVKRYFIVHPVEAQREMASRIMNHWKTGGGVHYNVNRKEAFEETELVPTLEDAIAWIEKETGKKPAIVTTDARVYPNTVSYTEMRRKIHEEDTPIFILFGTGFG
;
A
#
# COMPACT_ATOMS: atom_id res chain seq x y z
N MET A 1 19.36 1.08 7.00
CA MET A 1 17.92 1.40 7.13
C MET A 1 17.14 0.65 6.06
N ALA A 2 16.11 -0.07 6.46
CA ALA A 2 15.31 -0.85 5.53
C ALA A 2 14.37 0.04 4.71
N PRO A 3 14.23 -0.18 3.40
CA PRO A 3 13.20 0.50 2.62
C PRO A 3 11.81 -0.03 3.03
N VAL A 4 10.86 0.89 3.23
CA VAL A 4 9.51 0.56 3.66
C VAL A 4 8.54 0.77 2.51
N TYR A 5 7.71 -0.23 2.30
CA TYR A 5 6.61 -0.24 1.34
C TYR A 5 5.31 -0.49 2.08
N ILE A 6 4.22 0.06 1.58
CA ILE A 6 2.89 -0.23 2.15
C ILE A 6 1.95 -0.71 1.05
N GLY A 7 0.99 -1.54 1.45
CA GLY A 7 -0.03 -2.06 0.56
C GLY A 7 -1.41 -1.99 1.19
N LEU A 8 -2.38 -1.51 0.44
CA LEU A 8 -3.78 -1.55 0.82
C LEU A 8 -4.45 -2.70 0.07
N ILE A 9 -4.95 -3.67 0.81
CA ILE A 9 -5.41 -4.94 0.27
C ILE A 9 -6.93 -4.94 0.16
N HIS A 10 -7.44 -5.09 -1.07
CA HIS A 10 -8.87 -5.16 -1.34
C HIS A 10 -9.36 -6.60 -1.61
N TYR A 11 -8.42 -7.54 -1.76
CA TYR A 11 -8.68 -8.96 -1.92
C TYR A 11 -7.38 -9.76 -1.65
N PRO A 12 -7.41 -10.85 -0.92
CA PRO A 12 -8.54 -11.44 -0.20
C PRO A 12 -8.78 -10.74 1.14
N ILE A 13 -10.02 -10.45 1.45
CA ILE A 13 -10.42 -9.75 2.68
C ILE A 13 -11.61 -10.48 3.29
N TYR A 14 -11.68 -10.53 4.61
CA TYR A 14 -12.83 -11.08 5.33
C TYR A 14 -13.90 -10.03 5.56
N ASN A 15 -15.17 -10.41 5.35
CA ASN A 15 -16.30 -9.63 5.82
C ASN A 15 -16.62 -9.99 7.28
N LYS A 16 -17.67 -9.40 7.84
CA LYS A 16 -18.07 -9.67 9.25
C LYS A 16 -18.49 -11.11 9.51
N HIS A 17 -18.81 -11.87 8.47
CA HIS A 17 -19.16 -13.30 8.55
C HIS A 17 -17.98 -14.22 8.27
N MET A 18 -16.76 -13.68 8.19
CA MET A 18 -15.54 -14.42 7.86
C MET A 18 -15.57 -15.07 6.48
N GLU A 19 -16.32 -14.51 5.56
CA GLU A 19 -16.32 -14.91 4.15
C GLU A 19 -15.28 -14.07 3.39
N VAL A 20 -14.57 -14.69 2.45
CA VAL A 20 -13.58 -13.99 1.61
C VAL A 20 -14.31 -13.18 0.56
N VAL A 21 -14.04 -11.88 0.53
CA VAL A 21 -14.68 -10.93 -0.39
C VAL A 21 -13.64 -9.98 -0.98
N THR A 22 -14.06 -9.22 -2.00
CA THR A 22 -13.33 -8.08 -2.54
C THR A 22 -14.04 -6.82 -2.09
N THR A 23 -13.29 -5.87 -1.52
CA THR A 23 -13.82 -4.57 -1.11
C THR A 23 -13.66 -3.54 -2.23
N ALA A 24 -14.50 -2.51 -2.23
CA ALA A 24 -14.42 -1.44 -3.23
C ALA A 24 -13.31 -0.44 -2.91
N LEU A 25 -12.71 0.11 -3.95
CA LEU A 25 -11.75 1.19 -3.84
C LEU A 25 -12.49 2.52 -3.57
N THR A 26 -11.93 3.36 -2.71
CA THR A 26 -12.47 4.68 -2.41
C THR A 26 -11.48 5.79 -2.77
N ASN A 27 -11.99 7.02 -2.94
CA ASN A 27 -11.11 8.18 -3.13
C ASN A 27 -10.21 8.44 -1.92
N TYR A 28 -10.65 8.11 -0.70
CA TYR A 28 -9.83 8.22 0.50
C TYR A 28 -8.60 7.32 0.41
N ASP A 29 -8.79 6.10 -0.08
CA ASP A 29 -7.69 5.15 -0.28
C ASP A 29 -6.63 5.72 -1.23
N LEU A 30 -7.06 6.40 -2.29
CA LEU A 30 -6.15 7.01 -3.25
C LEU A 30 -5.41 8.20 -2.67
N HIS A 31 -6.16 9.17 -2.14
CA HIS A 31 -5.59 10.47 -1.77
C HIS A 31 -4.89 10.45 -0.41
N ASP A 32 -5.58 9.98 0.62
CA ASP A 32 -5.08 10.14 1.98
C ASP A 32 -3.90 9.23 2.28
N ILE A 33 -3.95 7.98 1.85
CA ILE A 33 -2.86 7.03 2.10
C ILE A 33 -1.64 7.38 1.25
N ALA A 34 -1.84 7.77 -0.01
CA ALA A 34 -0.74 8.19 -0.88
C ALA A 34 0.02 9.40 -0.30
N ARG A 35 -0.71 10.37 0.22
CA ARG A 35 -0.11 11.55 0.84
C ARG A 35 0.62 11.21 2.14
N THR A 36 0.04 10.35 2.95
CA THR A 36 0.68 9.87 4.18
C THR A 36 1.96 9.11 3.86
N ALA A 37 1.91 8.24 2.86
CA ALA A 37 3.09 7.49 2.41
C ALA A 37 4.22 8.43 1.99
N LYS A 38 3.90 9.47 1.24
CA LYS A 38 4.89 10.48 0.81
C LYS A 38 5.48 11.23 2.01
N THR A 39 4.64 11.60 2.96
CA THR A 39 5.06 12.33 4.17
C THR A 39 6.09 11.55 4.99
N TYR A 40 5.95 10.22 5.07
CA TYR A 40 6.83 9.37 5.88
C TYR A 40 7.91 8.65 5.06
N ASP A 41 8.16 9.10 3.84
CA ASP A 41 9.21 8.54 2.95
C ASP A 41 9.04 7.04 2.68
N VAL A 42 7.80 6.57 2.60
CA VAL A 42 7.52 5.22 2.11
C VAL A 42 7.94 5.15 0.65
N LYS A 43 8.67 4.12 0.26
CA LYS A 43 9.25 4.01 -1.08
C LYS A 43 8.20 3.87 -2.17
N ARG A 44 7.14 3.09 -1.89
CA ARG A 44 6.03 2.88 -2.83
C ARG A 44 4.79 2.47 -2.06
N TYR A 45 3.63 2.97 -2.50
CA TYR A 45 2.33 2.59 -1.99
C TYR A 45 1.64 1.73 -3.06
N PHE A 46 1.28 0.50 -2.70
CA PHE A 46 0.58 -0.41 -3.60
C PHE A 46 -0.91 -0.46 -3.25
N ILE A 47 -1.74 -0.27 -4.25
CA ILE A 47 -3.17 -0.52 -4.14
C ILE A 47 -3.43 -1.85 -4.83
N VAL A 48 -3.78 -2.87 -4.05
CA VAL A 48 -4.01 -4.22 -4.54
C VAL A 48 -5.50 -4.41 -4.75
N HIS A 49 -5.90 -4.52 -6.01
CA HIS A 49 -7.31 -4.71 -6.37
C HIS A 49 -7.43 -5.61 -7.61
N PRO A 50 -8.17 -6.73 -7.53
CA PRO A 50 -8.26 -7.68 -8.64
C PRO A 50 -9.17 -7.25 -9.78
N VAL A 51 -10.08 -6.30 -9.53
CA VAL A 51 -11.07 -5.87 -10.52
C VAL A 51 -10.48 -4.78 -11.43
N GLU A 52 -10.36 -5.08 -12.72
CA GLU A 52 -9.76 -4.18 -13.70
C GLU A 52 -10.47 -2.82 -13.77
N ALA A 53 -11.80 -2.81 -13.76
CA ALA A 53 -12.57 -1.57 -13.80
C ALA A 53 -12.27 -0.64 -12.63
N GLN A 54 -12.01 -1.19 -11.44
CA GLN A 54 -11.61 -0.43 -10.27
C GLN A 54 -10.22 0.18 -10.46
N ARG A 55 -9.27 -0.59 -10.99
CA ARG A 55 -7.92 -0.09 -11.28
C ARG A 55 -7.95 0.99 -12.35
N GLU A 56 -8.75 0.83 -13.38
CA GLU A 56 -8.91 1.84 -14.44
C GLU A 56 -9.48 3.15 -13.89
N MET A 57 -10.48 3.07 -13.03
CA MET A 57 -11.06 4.24 -12.37
C MET A 57 -10.00 4.97 -11.55
N ALA A 58 -9.26 4.23 -10.73
CA ALA A 58 -8.18 4.78 -9.91
C ALA A 58 -7.10 5.42 -10.78
N SER A 59 -6.72 4.77 -11.86
CA SER A 59 -5.71 5.28 -12.80
C SER A 59 -6.14 6.61 -13.41
N ARG A 60 -7.39 6.74 -13.78
CA ARG A 60 -7.91 8.01 -14.34
C ARG A 60 -7.88 9.14 -13.32
N ILE A 61 -8.24 8.85 -12.08
CA ILE A 61 -8.19 9.84 -11.00
C ILE A 61 -6.74 10.28 -10.76
N MET A 62 -5.82 9.33 -10.65
CA MET A 62 -4.41 9.62 -10.44
C MET A 62 -3.81 10.42 -11.59
N ASN A 63 -4.13 10.07 -12.84
CA ASN A 63 -3.64 10.79 -14.01
C ASN A 63 -4.12 12.23 -14.06
N HIS A 64 -5.32 12.52 -13.61
CA HIS A 64 -5.81 13.89 -13.47
C HIS A 64 -4.86 14.75 -12.63
N TRP A 65 -4.35 14.20 -11.55
CA TRP A 65 -3.44 14.91 -10.63
C TRP A 65 -1.98 14.87 -11.07
N LYS A 66 -1.59 13.93 -11.92
CA LYS A 66 -0.21 13.79 -12.42
C LYS A 66 0.03 14.59 -13.69
N THR A 67 -0.93 14.61 -14.61
CA THR A 67 -0.75 15.18 -15.96
C THR A 67 -1.86 16.13 -16.39
N GLY A 68 -3.00 16.13 -15.70
CA GLY A 68 -4.15 16.95 -16.03
C GLY A 68 -4.17 18.30 -15.32
N GLY A 69 -5.35 18.91 -15.24
CA GLY A 69 -5.54 20.21 -14.56
C GLY A 69 -5.16 20.23 -13.10
N GLY A 70 -5.19 19.08 -12.43
CA GLY A 70 -4.82 18.96 -11.03
C GLY A 70 -3.35 19.21 -10.74
N VAL A 71 -2.46 18.99 -11.71
CA VAL A 71 -1.02 19.14 -11.52
C VAL A 71 -0.61 20.59 -11.17
N HIS A 72 -1.27 21.56 -11.76
CA HIS A 72 -1.01 22.99 -11.48
C HIS A 72 -1.59 23.44 -10.16
N TYR A 73 -2.56 22.69 -9.65
CA TYR A 73 -3.25 23.01 -8.41
C TYR A 73 -2.55 22.44 -7.18
N ASN A 74 -1.97 21.24 -7.28
CA ASN A 74 -1.34 20.58 -6.14
C ASN A 74 -0.20 19.65 -6.59
N VAL A 75 1.03 20.20 -6.59
CA VAL A 75 2.25 19.46 -6.98
C VAL A 75 2.55 18.32 -6.00
N ASN A 76 2.29 18.52 -4.71
CA ASN A 76 2.55 17.48 -3.69
C ASN A 76 1.70 16.23 -3.93
N ARG A 77 0.46 16.41 -4.39
CA ARG A 77 -0.41 15.29 -4.75
C ARG A 77 0.08 14.55 -5.98
N LYS A 78 0.60 15.27 -6.96
CA LYS A 78 1.26 14.67 -8.11
C LYS A 78 2.40 13.75 -7.67
N GLU A 79 3.28 14.24 -6.81
CA GLU A 79 4.42 13.46 -6.31
C GLU A 79 3.96 12.21 -5.54
N ALA A 80 2.92 12.35 -4.71
CA ALA A 80 2.37 11.22 -3.97
C ALA A 80 1.85 10.12 -4.92
N PHE A 81 1.17 10.50 -5.99
CA PHE A 81 0.65 9.54 -6.96
C PHE A 81 1.74 8.93 -7.85
N GLU A 82 2.85 9.61 -8.09
CA GLU A 82 3.98 9.03 -8.81
C GLU A 82 4.60 7.85 -8.06
N GLU A 83 4.46 7.81 -6.74
CA GLU A 83 4.94 6.72 -5.88
C GLU A 83 3.84 5.71 -5.53
N THR A 84 2.70 5.77 -6.21
CA THR A 84 1.57 4.86 -6.01
C THR A 84 1.43 3.92 -7.21
N GLU A 85 1.33 2.61 -6.95
CA GLU A 85 1.17 1.58 -7.96
C GLU A 85 -0.15 0.83 -7.77
N LEU A 86 -0.84 0.59 -8.88
CA LEU A 86 -2.04 -0.23 -8.91
C LEU A 86 -1.64 -1.62 -9.41
N VAL A 87 -1.92 -2.65 -8.63
CA VAL A 87 -1.58 -4.03 -8.99
C VAL A 87 -2.78 -4.96 -8.79
N PRO A 88 -2.92 -6.00 -9.63
CA PRO A 88 -4.05 -6.93 -9.50
C PRO A 88 -3.96 -7.84 -8.29
N THR A 89 -2.75 -8.26 -7.88
CA THR A 89 -2.56 -9.22 -6.79
C THR A 89 -1.46 -8.78 -5.83
N LEU A 90 -1.49 -9.34 -4.61
CA LEU A 90 -0.43 -9.15 -3.63
C LEU A 90 0.91 -9.66 -4.15
N GLU A 91 0.90 -10.78 -4.87
CA GLU A 91 2.09 -11.39 -5.45
C GLU A 91 2.76 -10.46 -6.45
N ASP A 92 1.99 -9.70 -7.22
CA ASP A 92 2.53 -8.70 -8.14
C ASP A 92 3.25 -7.58 -7.40
N ALA A 93 2.72 -7.13 -6.28
CA ALA A 93 3.38 -6.12 -5.44
C ALA A 93 4.69 -6.66 -4.86
N ILE A 94 4.68 -7.88 -4.36
CA ILE A 94 5.88 -8.54 -3.82
C ILE A 94 6.96 -8.68 -4.90
N ALA A 95 6.57 -9.12 -6.10
CA ALA A 95 7.47 -9.25 -7.24
C ALA A 95 8.08 -7.90 -7.64
N TRP A 96 7.30 -6.84 -7.60
CA TRP A 96 7.77 -5.49 -7.88
C TRP A 96 8.87 -5.06 -6.90
N ILE A 97 8.65 -5.29 -5.60
CA ILE A 97 9.62 -4.95 -4.55
C ILE A 97 10.89 -5.78 -4.70
N GLU A 98 10.76 -7.07 -4.96
CA GLU A 98 11.89 -7.97 -5.16
C GLU A 98 12.74 -7.55 -6.36
N LYS A 99 12.11 -7.15 -7.45
CA LYS A 99 12.82 -6.64 -8.64
C LYS A 99 13.57 -5.34 -8.35
N GLU A 100 12.95 -4.44 -7.60
CA GLU A 100 13.53 -3.13 -7.29
C GLU A 100 14.69 -3.24 -6.29
N THR A 101 14.56 -4.09 -5.29
CA THR A 101 15.52 -4.20 -4.18
C THR A 101 16.48 -5.37 -4.29
N GLY A 102 16.19 -6.35 -5.13
CA GLY A 102 16.95 -7.60 -5.21
C GLY A 102 16.68 -8.58 -4.08
N LYS A 103 15.73 -8.28 -3.19
CA LYS A 103 15.41 -9.10 -2.03
C LYS A 103 13.90 -9.23 -1.86
N LYS A 104 13.45 -10.39 -1.37
CA LYS A 104 12.05 -10.54 -0.98
C LYS A 104 11.77 -9.70 0.26
N PRO A 105 10.65 -8.97 0.30
CA PRO A 105 10.31 -8.17 1.47
C PRO A 105 9.86 -9.04 2.64
N ALA A 106 10.13 -8.58 3.84
CA ALA A 106 9.48 -9.10 5.04
C ALA A 106 8.05 -8.57 5.07
N ILE A 107 7.08 -9.46 5.17
CA ILE A 107 5.65 -9.09 5.20
C ILE A 107 5.23 -8.82 6.63
N VAL A 108 4.64 -7.64 6.85
CA VAL A 108 4.09 -7.24 8.14
C VAL A 108 2.62 -6.95 7.95
N THR A 109 1.77 -7.73 8.61
CA THR A 109 0.33 -7.50 8.59
C THR A 109 -0.09 -6.63 9.76
N THR A 110 -1.17 -5.89 9.60
CA THR A 110 -1.76 -5.08 10.66
C THR A 110 -3.08 -5.69 11.12
N ASP A 111 -3.33 -5.67 12.43
CA ASP A 111 -4.56 -6.22 13.02
C ASP A 111 -4.78 -5.58 14.37
N ALA A 112 -6.04 -5.39 14.74
CA ALA A 112 -6.40 -4.91 16.07
C ALA A 112 -6.20 -5.97 17.15
N ARG A 113 -6.16 -7.26 16.75
CA ARG A 113 -5.96 -8.39 17.65
C ARG A 113 -4.47 -8.62 17.88
N VAL A 114 -4.14 -9.19 19.04
CA VAL A 114 -2.77 -9.55 19.40
C VAL A 114 -2.56 -11.05 19.19
N TYR A 115 -1.52 -11.40 18.45
CA TYR A 115 -1.13 -12.79 18.18
C TYR A 115 0.25 -13.08 18.77
N PRO A 116 0.65 -14.37 18.90
CA PRO A 116 1.96 -14.70 19.45
C PRO A 116 3.14 -14.09 18.69
N ASN A 117 2.99 -13.83 17.40
CA ASN A 117 4.03 -13.22 16.56
C ASN A 117 3.86 -11.70 16.40
N THR A 118 2.99 -11.08 17.18
CA THR A 118 2.81 -9.61 17.14
C THR A 118 4.07 -8.93 17.66
N VAL A 119 4.54 -7.92 16.93
CA VAL A 119 5.67 -7.10 17.34
C VAL A 119 5.20 -5.71 17.77
N SER A 120 5.90 -5.13 18.75
CA SER A 120 5.60 -3.78 19.23
C SER A 120 6.07 -2.73 18.22
N TYR A 121 5.57 -1.50 18.37
CA TYR A 121 6.04 -0.37 17.55
C TYR A 121 7.53 -0.11 17.78
N THR A 122 8.00 -0.26 19.01
CA THR A 122 9.42 -0.09 19.35
C THR A 122 10.29 -1.11 18.61
N GLU A 123 9.89 -2.38 18.61
CA GLU A 123 10.61 -3.43 17.89
C GLU A 123 10.57 -3.22 16.38
N MET A 124 9.44 -2.82 15.83
CA MET A 124 9.32 -2.54 14.40
C MET A 124 10.20 -1.35 14.00
N ARG A 125 10.24 -0.32 14.83
CA ARG A 125 11.11 0.84 14.61
C ARG A 125 12.59 0.42 14.56
N ARG A 126 12.99 -0.45 15.51
CA ARG A 126 14.35 -0.98 15.54
C ARG A 126 14.67 -1.75 14.25
N LYS A 127 13.78 -2.62 13.80
CA LYS A 127 13.96 -3.38 12.56
C LYS A 127 14.13 -2.48 11.34
N ILE A 128 13.32 -1.44 11.22
CA ILE A 128 13.41 -0.49 10.11
C ILE A 128 14.76 0.22 10.11
N HIS A 129 15.24 0.66 11.27
CA HIS A 129 16.48 1.41 11.38
C HIS A 129 17.75 0.56 11.26
N GLU A 130 17.73 -0.67 11.77
CA GLU A 130 18.91 -1.50 11.89
C GLU A 130 19.07 -2.56 10.80
N GLU A 131 17.96 -3.00 10.17
CA GLU A 131 17.99 -4.04 9.15
C GLU A 131 17.92 -3.43 7.74
N ASP A 132 18.37 -4.19 6.73
CA ASP A 132 18.38 -3.78 5.33
C ASP A 132 17.32 -4.47 4.48
N THR A 133 16.71 -5.54 4.99
CA THR A 133 15.66 -6.26 4.28
C THR A 133 14.44 -5.36 4.07
N PRO A 134 13.93 -5.22 2.84
CA PRO A 134 12.74 -4.39 2.61
C PRO A 134 11.56 -4.88 3.44
N ILE A 135 10.77 -3.95 3.95
CA ILE A 135 9.61 -4.23 4.78
C ILE A 135 8.35 -3.82 4.01
N PHE A 136 7.40 -4.73 3.91
CA PHE A 136 6.12 -4.47 3.24
C PHE A 136 4.98 -4.60 4.26
N ILE A 137 4.41 -3.46 4.63
CA ILE A 137 3.34 -3.38 5.63
C ILE A 137 2.00 -3.41 4.92
N LEU A 138 1.15 -4.36 5.28
CA LEU A 138 -0.16 -4.56 4.66
C LEU A 138 -1.28 -4.02 5.54
N PHE A 139 -2.17 -3.27 4.93
CA PHE A 139 -3.39 -2.77 5.57
C PHE A 139 -4.60 -3.40 4.86
N GLY A 140 -5.51 -3.97 5.66
CA GLY A 140 -6.75 -4.52 5.13
C GLY A 140 -7.83 -3.46 4.99
N THR A 141 -8.89 -3.81 4.27
CA THR A 141 -10.03 -2.91 4.02
C THR A 141 -11.34 -3.48 4.54
N GLY A 142 -11.29 -4.52 5.36
CA GLY A 142 -12.45 -5.20 5.93
C GLY A 142 -12.16 -5.72 7.34
N PHE A 143 -12.65 -6.92 7.64
CA PHE A 143 -12.53 -7.52 8.97
C PHE A 143 -11.31 -8.43 9.15
N GLY A 144 -10.43 -8.45 8.19
CA GLY A 144 -9.21 -9.27 8.29
C GLY A 144 -8.67 -9.73 6.96
#